data_cd4635242981f3e5a65680be9fb8b3b0
#
_entry.id   cd4635242981f3e5a65680be9fb8b3b0
#
_cell.length_a   1.000
_cell.length_b   1.000
_cell.length_c   1.000
_cell.angle_alpha   90.00
_cell.angle_beta   90.00
_cell.angle_gamma   90.00
#
_symmetry.space_group_name_H-M   'P 1'
#
loop_
_entity.id
_entity.type
_entity.pdbx_description
1 polymer ?
#
loop_
_entity_poly.entity_id
_entity_poly.type
_entity_poly.pdbx_seq_one_letter_code
_entity_poly.pdbx_strand_id
1 'polypeptide(L)'
;MENFGTSRHGTTSRNGDASIDVEVLVKSIKEKLAKLSCPSPDCCIYKVPNKFRNINVEAYTPFRVSIGPLHHGKQGLEDMEDHKWRYFNYFMQRSQKSLEELVKFMGENEERIRGYYAETISLNSDKFLEIILVDAAFIIEVLLRYWFDDLITPNDRIFRKPWMINDISQDLLLLENQLPFFVIQDLFEMTNINLVFNENETLSYPFICLTLHWFLNSNKIQERPVLQDINPLEVKHFLDLLRSCLVPRKSLRHTKGKFEFIPSATELHEAGVKFKVSSSKSLFDIKFSGNVLEIPQKKINDSTERLLRNIIAYEQCHCKVKFVTDYTVILVYLINTSKDVELLVKAKVVENWLSDNNDVPQVATAASTQSYKTLKQQENSRQGRLSRKMQNSDQPQPDFKSSEKQQSDQSKTNGSNQIKTPSAKE
;
A
#
# COMPACT_ATOMS: atom_id res chain seq x y z
N MET A 1 -20.64 40.71 78.02
CA MET A 1 -21.66 39.65 78.08
C MET A 1 -21.83 39.18 76.68
N GLU A 2 -21.22 38.02 76.42
CA GLU A 2 -21.04 37.42 75.14
C GLU A 2 -22.24 36.55 74.74
N ASN A 3 -22.66 36.59 73.49
CA ASN A 3 -23.65 35.66 73.00
C ASN A 3 -23.03 34.92 71.76
N PHE A 4 -22.79 33.66 72.01
CA PHE A 4 -22.36 32.69 70.98
C PHE A 4 -23.55 32.36 70.03
N GLY A 5 -23.40 32.64 68.76
CA GLY A 5 -24.30 32.21 67.72
C GLY A 5 -23.68 31.00 66.95
N THR A 6 -24.32 29.85 67.05
CA THR A 6 -23.97 28.60 66.37
C THR A 6 -24.37 28.71 64.91
N SER A 7 -23.34 28.65 63.97
CA SER A 7 -23.55 28.52 62.54
C SER A 7 -23.70 27.03 62.19
N ARG A 8 -24.87 26.68 61.67
CA ARG A 8 -25.12 25.38 61.01
C ARG A 8 -24.57 25.42 59.60
N HIS A 9 -23.57 24.60 59.35
CA HIS A 9 -23.12 24.31 57.98
C HIS A 9 -24.15 23.43 57.27
N GLY A 10 -24.82 23.97 56.29
CA GLY A 10 -25.61 23.24 55.31
C GLY A 10 -24.70 22.77 54.19
N THR A 11 -24.42 21.49 54.14
CA THR A 11 -23.78 20.81 53.00
C THR A 11 -24.82 20.69 51.89
N THR A 12 -24.78 21.56 50.91
CA THR A 12 -25.50 21.38 49.64
C THR A 12 -24.66 20.47 48.73
N SER A 13 -25.03 19.21 48.73
CA SER A 13 -24.56 18.26 47.68
C SER A 13 -25.19 18.67 46.34
N ARG A 14 -24.41 19.25 45.46
CA ARG A 14 -24.75 19.42 44.04
C ARG A 14 -24.51 18.09 43.33
N ASN A 15 -25.44 17.17 43.40
CA ASN A 15 -25.58 16.08 42.40
C ASN A 15 -26.34 16.69 41.22
N GLY A 16 -25.59 17.22 40.27
CA GLY A 16 -26.13 17.51 38.94
C GLY A 16 -26.22 16.20 38.18
N ASP A 17 -27.31 15.46 38.30
CA ASP A 17 -27.71 14.44 37.37
C ASP A 17 -27.91 15.12 36.00
N ALA A 18 -26.88 15.05 35.15
CA ALA A 18 -27.05 15.37 33.74
C ALA A 18 -27.87 14.22 33.14
N SER A 19 -29.20 14.37 33.16
CA SER A 19 -30.10 13.42 32.51
C SER A 19 -29.73 13.40 31.01
N ILE A 20 -29.27 12.23 30.54
CA ILE A 20 -28.95 12.02 29.14
C ILE A 20 -30.28 12.11 28.38
N ASP A 21 -30.39 13.05 27.45
CA ASP A 21 -31.50 13.09 26.52
C ASP A 21 -31.32 11.95 25.49
N VAL A 22 -31.96 10.83 25.78
CA VAL A 22 -31.85 9.60 25.00
C VAL A 22 -32.33 9.82 23.57
N GLU A 23 -33.37 10.61 23.34
CA GLU A 23 -33.91 10.86 22.00
C GLU A 23 -32.93 11.64 21.12
N VAL A 24 -32.33 12.70 21.67
CA VAL A 24 -31.31 13.50 20.98
C VAL A 24 -30.08 12.66 20.69
N LEU A 25 -29.64 11.85 21.64
CA LEU A 25 -28.49 10.98 21.45
C LEU A 25 -28.76 9.89 20.40
N VAL A 26 -29.94 9.23 20.42
CA VAL A 26 -30.36 8.24 19.44
C VAL A 26 -30.43 8.85 18.04
N LYS A 27 -31.00 10.06 17.90
CA LYS A 27 -31.05 10.78 16.63
C LYS A 27 -29.64 11.06 16.10
N SER A 28 -28.76 11.58 16.93
CA SER A 28 -27.36 11.87 16.58
C SER A 28 -26.62 10.60 16.14
N ILE A 29 -26.81 9.48 16.85
CA ILE A 29 -26.19 8.19 16.48
C ILE A 29 -26.76 7.69 15.15
N LYS A 30 -28.07 7.74 14.93
CA LYS A 30 -28.70 7.34 13.66
C LYS A 30 -28.18 8.18 12.49
N GLU A 31 -28.06 9.49 12.65
CA GLU A 31 -27.49 10.37 11.63
C GLU A 31 -26.02 10.03 11.31
N LYS A 32 -25.21 9.68 12.33
CA LYS A 32 -23.84 9.21 12.14
C LYS A 32 -23.81 7.88 11.43
N LEU A 33 -24.67 6.93 11.82
CA LEU A 33 -24.76 5.62 11.16
C LEU A 33 -25.20 5.73 9.69
N ALA A 34 -26.13 6.64 9.39
CA ALA A 34 -26.60 6.89 8.03
C ALA A 34 -25.51 7.52 7.13
N LYS A 35 -24.55 8.23 7.75
CA LYS A 35 -23.39 8.80 7.05
C LYS A 35 -22.23 7.82 6.88
N LEU A 36 -22.28 6.64 7.52
CA LEU A 36 -21.26 5.60 7.32
C LEU A 36 -21.49 4.93 5.96
N SER A 37 -20.67 5.31 5.00
CA SER A 37 -20.55 4.54 3.77
C SER A 37 -19.78 3.24 4.05
N CYS A 38 -20.22 2.13 3.46
CA CYS A 38 -19.38 0.94 3.43
C CYS A 38 -18.07 1.27 2.72
N PRO A 39 -16.91 0.78 3.22
CA PRO A 39 -15.66 0.94 2.51
C PRO A 39 -15.82 0.46 1.06
N SER A 40 -15.42 1.28 0.10
CA SER A 40 -15.46 0.91 -1.30
C SER A 40 -14.58 -0.33 -1.54
N PRO A 41 -15.01 -1.29 -2.35
CA PRO A 41 -14.16 -2.42 -2.74
C PRO A 41 -12.90 -1.97 -3.50
N ASP A 42 -12.93 -0.76 -4.06
CA ASP A 42 -11.80 -0.15 -4.77
C ASP A 42 -10.81 0.58 -3.86
N CYS A 43 -11.10 0.66 -2.55
CA CYS A 43 -10.23 1.32 -1.58
C CYS A 43 -8.82 0.71 -1.59
N CYS A 44 -7.81 1.54 -1.89
CA CYS A 44 -6.42 1.10 -2.04
C CYS A 44 -5.38 2.18 -1.68
N ILE A 45 -5.78 3.43 -1.47
CA ILE A 45 -4.91 4.52 -1.05
C ILE A 45 -5.12 4.76 0.45
N TYR A 46 -4.07 4.56 1.24
CA TYR A 46 -4.11 4.55 2.70
C TYR A 46 -3.17 5.58 3.29
N LYS A 47 -3.55 6.18 4.41
CA LYS A 47 -2.54 6.75 5.31
C LYS A 47 -1.70 5.64 5.91
N VAL A 48 -0.40 5.83 5.94
CA VAL A 48 0.51 4.88 6.55
C VAL A 48 0.23 4.80 8.05
N PRO A 49 -0.04 3.62 8.61
CA PRO A 49 -0.32 3.47 10.03
C PRO A 49 0.77 4.08 10.90
N ASN A 50 0.40 4.75 12.01
CA ASN A 50 1.33 5.48 12.88
C ASN A 50 2.50 4.61 13.38
N LYS A 51 2.25 3.33 13.65
CA LYS A 51 3.31 2.37 14.03
C LYS A 51 4.43 2.26 12.99
N PHE A 52 4.14 2.61 11.72
CA PHE A 52 5.05 2.62 10.59
C PHE A 52 5.66 4.01 10.39
N ARG A 53 4.81 5.00 10.36
CA ARG A 53 5.21 6.38 10.15
C ARG A 53 6.18 6.88 11.23
N ASN A 54 5.95 6.55 12.50
CA ASN A 54 6.77 7.02 13.62
C ASN A 54 8.23 6.54 13.60
N ILE A 55 8.56 5.53 12.77
CA ILE A 55 9.93 5.06 12.61
C ILE A 55 10.73 6.00 11.69
N ASN A 56 10.10 6.46 10.60
CA ASN A 56 10.69 7.41 9.66
C ASN A 56 9.56 8.16 8.95
N VAL A 57 9.24 9.35 9.45
CA VAL A 57 8.15 10.20 8.91
C VAL A 57 8.46 10.67 7.49
N GLU A 58 9.74 10.97 7.22
CA GLU A 58 10.19 11.52 5.95
C GLU A 58 10.02 10.50 4.80
N ALA A 59 10.15 9.22 5.11
CA ALA A 59 9.96 8.16 4.10
C ALA A 59 8.56 8.13 3.49
N TYR A 60 7.56 8.71 4.15
CA TYR A 60 6.14 8.72 3.73
C TYR A 60 5.62 10.13 3.43
N THR A 61 6.51 11.12 3.42
CA THR A 61 6.16 12.52 3.22
C THR A 61 6.77 13.01 1.93
N PRO A 62 6.01 13.66 1.03
CA PRO A 62 6.58 14.20 -0.20
C PRO A 62 7.62 15.29 0.07
N PHE A 63 8.68 15.28 -0.73
CA PHE A 63 9.76 16.28 -0.66
C PHE A 63 9.42 17.54 -1.44
N ARG A 64 8.76 17.40 -2.60
CA ARG A 64 8.54 18.47 -3.57
C ARG A 64 7.10 18.65 -3.97
N VAL A 65 6.39 17.58 -4.28
CA VAL A 65 5.06 17.67 -4.88
C VAL A 65 4.02 16.87 -4.11
N SER A 66 2.95 17.55 -3.70
CA SER A 66 1.74 16.88 -3.20
C SER A 66 0.90 16.40 -4.36
N ILE A 67 0.54 15.13 -4.36
CA ILE A 67 -0.38 14.51 -5.31
C ILE A 67 -1.60 13.97 -4.57
N GLY A 68 -2.79 14.40 -5.01
CA GLY A 68 -4.03 14.06 -4.34
C GLY A 68 -4.23 14.79 -2.99
N PRO A 69 -5.28 14.44 -2.26
CA PRO A 69 -5.77 15.25 -1.13
C PRO A 69 -5.01 15.07 0.17
N LEU A 70 -4.22 13.99 0.35
CA LEU A 70 -3.70 13.61 1.67
C LEU A 70 -2.57 14.52 2.18
N HIS A 71 -1.78 15.11 1.28
CA HIS A 71 -0.72 16.06 1.59
C HIS A 71 -0.97 17.47 1.04
N HIS A 72 -2.13 17.71 0.42
CA HIS A 72 -2.48 19.02 -0.12
C HIS A 72 -2.47 20.10 0.97
N GLY A 73 -1.87 21.25 0.65
CA GLY A 73 -1.74 22.38 1.59
C GLY A 73 -0.69 22.18 2.68
N LYS A 74 0.16 21.13 2.58
CA LYS A 74 1.25 20.95 3.53
C LYS A 74 2.34 22.00 3.31
N GLN A 75 2.77 22.62 4.42
CA GLN A 75 3.84 23.62 4.42
C GLN A 75 5.12 23.08 3.75
N GLY A 76 5.70 23.88 2.86
CA GLY A 76 6.92 23.58 2.11
C GLY A 76 6.67 22.89 0.77
N LEU A 77 5.40 22.67 0.37
CA LEU A 77 5.04 22.12 -0.94
C LEU A 77 4.34 23.13 -1.85
N GLU A 78 4.12 24.36 -1.36
CA GLU A 78 3.36 25.40 -2.03
C GLU A 78 4.00 25.84 -3.36
N ASP A 79 5.33 25.91 -3.40
CA ASP A 79 6.06 26.33 -4.60
C ASP A 79 5.76 25.43 -5.82
N MET A 80 5.41 24.17 -5.58
CA MET A 80 5.09 23.24 -6.66
C MET A 80 3.67 23.41 -7.20
N GLU A 81 2.74 23.99 -6.43
CA GLU A 81 1.38 24.24 -6.90
C GLU A 81 1.36 25.15 -8.14
N ASP A 82 2.18 26.22 -8.17
CA ASP A 82 2.33 27.06 -9.34
C ASP A 82 2.86 26.30 -10.56
N HIS A 83 3.74 25.31 -10.34
CA HIS A 83 4.26 24.48 -11.41
C HIS A 83 3.21 23.51 -11.94
N LYS A 84 2.35 22.96 -11.07
CA LYS A 84 1.23 22.12 -11.50
C LYS A 84 0.26 22.91 -12.38
N TRP A 85 -0.07 24.14 -12.02
CA TRP A 85 -0.92 25.00 -12.85
C TRP A 85 -0.29 25.35 -14.21
N ARG A 86 1.02 25.57 -14.27
CA ARG A 86 1.72 25.76 -15.55
C ARG A 86 1.65 24.50 -16.41
N TYR A 87 1.82 23.33 -15.83
CA TYR A 87 1.70 22.05 -16.52
C TYR A 87 0.26 21.79 -16.94
N PHE A 88 -0.70 22.13 -16.11
CA PHE A 88 -2.12 22.11 -16.49
C PHE A 88 -2.41 22.98 -17.72
N ASN A 89 -1.83 24.17 -17.80
CA ASN A 89 -1.97 25.01 -18.99
C ASN A 89 -1.37 24.35 -20.25
N TYR A 90 -0.21 23.70 -20.16
CA TYR A 90 0.34 22.94 -21.29
C TYR A 90 -0.54 21.75 -21.67
N PHE A 91 -1.08 21.05 -20.69
CA PHE A 91 -2.03 19.96 -20.89
C PHE A 91 -3.27 20.45 -21.65
N MET A 92 -3.86 21.57 -21.24
CA MET A 92 -5.01 22.19 -21.92
C MET A 92 -4.71 22.58 -23.37
N GLN A 93 -3.51 23.08 -23.65
CA GLN A 93 -3.10 23.43 -25.02
C GLN A 93 -2.95 22.19 -25.93
N ARG A 94 -2.67 21.02 -25.38
CA ARG A 94 -2.56 19.75 -26.12
C ARG A 94 -3.88 18.99 -26.18
N SER A 95 -4.75 19.22 -25.21
CA SER A 95 -6.06 18.56 -25.12
C SER A 95 -6.98 19.02 -26.25
N GLN A 96 -7.71 18.09 -26.84
CA GLN A 96 -8.81 18.39 -27.77
C GLN A 96 -10.15 18.62 -27.04
N LYS A 97 -10.13 18.58 -25.68
CA LYS A 97 -11.30 18.75 -24.82
C LYS A 97 -11.34 20.12 -24.18
N SER A 98 -12.55 20.64 -24.00
CA SER A 98 -12.76 21.88 -23.25
C SER A 98 -12.62 21.65 -21.74
N LEU A 99 -12.38 22.71 -20.98
CA LEU A 99 -12.31 22.66 -19.53
C LEU A 99 -13.63 22.15 -18.93
N GLU A 100 -14.77 22.53 -19.50
CA GLU A 100 -16.10 22.12 -19.07
C GLU A 100 -16.29 20.61 -19.20
N GLU A 101 -15.81 20.01 -20.30
CA GLU A 101 -15.86 18.55 -20.50
C GLU A 101 -15.01 17.81 -19.47
N LEU A 102 -13.82 18.34 -19.14
CA LEU A 102 -12.92 17.74 -18.16
C LEU A 102 -13.51 17.83 -16.73
N VAL A 103 -14.06 18.99 -16.37
CA VAL A 103 -14.71 19.18 -15.05
C VAL A 103 -15.95 18.30 -14.93
N LYS A 104 -16.74 18.16 -15.99
CA LYS A 104 -17.90 17.25 -16.04
C LYS A 104 -17.47 15.80 -15.81
N PHE A 105 -16.43 15.34 -16.51
CA PHE A 105 -15.87 14.00 -16.32
C PHE A 105 -15.44 13.75 -14.87
N MET A 106 -14.75 14.71 -14.25
CA MET A 106 -14.35 14.63 -12.85
C MET A 106 -15.55 14.55 -11.92
N GLY A 107 -16.59 15.37 -12.15
CA GLY A 107 -17.81 15.37 -11.35
C GLY A 107 -18.57 14.03 -11.43
N GLU A 108 -18.68 13.45 -12.61
CA GLU A 108 -19.31 12.14 -12.82
C GLU A 108 -18.57 11.01 -12.12
N ASN A 109 -17.28 11.17 -11.83
CA ASN A 109 -16.43 10.17 -11.20
C ASN A 109 -16.10 10.48 -9.72
N GLU A 110 -16.58 11.58 -9.14
CA GLU A 110 -16.17 12.02 -7.79
C GLU A 110 -16.35 10.95 -6.72
N GLU A 111 -17.52 10.33 -6.66
CA GLU A 111 -17.81 9.31 -5.65
C GLU A 111 -16.86 8.10 -5.78
N ARG A 112 -16.61 7.67 -7.01
CA ARG A 112 -15.67 6.59 -7.29
C ARG A 112 -14.25 6.98 -6.89
N ILE A 113 -13.79 8.20 -7.22
CA ILE A 113 -12.46 8.70 -6.86
C ILE A 113 -12.29 8.74 -5.33
N ARG A 114 -13.27 9.30 -4.61
CA ARG A 114 -13.27 9.33 -3.13
C ARG A 114 -13.22 7.94 -2.55
N GLY A 115 -13.90 6.97 -3.17
CA GLY A 115 -13.91 5.57 -2.76
C GLY A 115 -12.56 4.86 -2.79
N TYR A 116 -11.56 5.40 -3.51
CA TYR A 116 -10.19 4.86 -3.51
C TYR A 116 -9.41 5.19 -2.24
N TYR A 117 -9.80 6.23 -1.50
CA TYR A 117 -9.13 6.65 -0.27
C TYR A 117 -9.77 5.97 0.93
N ALA A 118 -8.92 5.42 1.83
CA ALA A 118 -9.41 4.79 3.06
C ALA A 118 -9.92 5.82 4.07
N GLU A 119 -9.34 7.02 4.05
CA GLU A 119 -9.72 8.12 4.91
C GLU A 119 -10.84 8.95 4.28
N THR A 120 -11.74 9.45 5.13
CA THR A 120 -12.73 10.43 4.69
C THR A 120 -12.04 11.74 4.34
N ILE A 121 -12.13 12.15 3.07
CA ILE A 121 -11.57 13.41 2.58
C ILE A 121 -12.56 14.53 2.85
N SER A 122 -12.22 15.44 3.76
CA SER A 122 -13.09 16.53 4.24
C SER A 122 -13.19 17.72 3.27
N LEU A 123 -12.52 17.68 2.11
CA LEU A 123 -12.60 18.72 1.09
C LEU A 123 -14.00 18.74 0.44
N ASN A 124 -14.55 19.95 0.17
CA ASN A 124 -15.74 20.10 -0.65
C ASN A 124 -15.47 19.59 -2.08
N SER A 125 -16.53 19.37 -2.85
CA SER A 125 -16.46 18.82 -4.21
C SER A 125 -15.57 19.67 -5.12
N ASP A 126 -15.79 20.98 -5.17
CA ASP A 126 -15.08 21.88 -6.05
C ASP A 126 -13.56 21.80 -5.82
N LYS A 127 -13.13 21.95 -4.56
CA LYS A 127 -11.70 21.91 -4.22
C LYS A 127 -11.10 20.52 -4.41
N PHE A 128 -11.86 19.46 -4.11
CA PHE A 128 -11.41 18.09 -4.32
C PHE A 128 -11.18 17.81 -5.80
N LEU A 129 -12.16 18.13 -6.65
CA LEU A 129 -12.08 17.90 -8.07
C LEU A 129 -11.00 18.76 -8.77
N GLU A 130 -10.83 20.00 -8.34
CA GLU A 130 -9.74 20.87 -8.78
C GLU A 130 -8.37 20.20 -8.55
N ILE A 131 -8.13 19.73 -7.32
CA ILE A 131 -6.87 19.06 -6.95
C ILE A 131 -6.64 17.82 -7.82
N ILE A 132 -7.66 16.95 -7.94
CA ILE A 132 -7.54 15.71 -8.70
C ILE A 132 -7.24 15.99 -10.18
N LEU A 133 -7.94 16.94 -10.80
CA LEU A 133 -7.78 17.30 -12.20
C LEU A 133 -6.38 17.89 -12.47
N VAL A 134 -5.97 18.86 -11.67
CA VAL A 134 -4.67 19.53 -11.85
C VAL A 134 -3.51 18.56 -11.59
N ASP A 135 -3.62 17.70 -10.58
CA ASP A 135 -2.59 16.71 -10.27
C ASP A 135 -2.52 15.61 -11.34
N ALA A 136 -3.65 15.15 -11.86
CA ALA A 136 -3.68 14.17 -12.96
C ALA A 136 -3.03 14.73 -14.23
N ALA A 137 -3.37 15.96 -14.61
CA ALA A 137 -2.76 16.63 -15.75
C ALA A 137 -1.25 16.86 -15.55
N PHE A 138 -0.84 17.23 -14.33
CA PHE A 138 0.58 17.36 -13.98
C PHE A 138 1.34 16.06 -14.20
N ILE A 139 0.80 14.93 -13.72
CA ILE A 139 1.41 13.61 -13.91
C ILE A 139 1.51 13.26 -15.40
N ILE A 140 0.45 13.47 -16.17
CA ILE A 140 0.46 13.23 -17.63
C ILE A 140 1.59 14.03 -18.28
N GLU A 141 1.69 15.32 -18.01
CA GLU A 141 2.72 16.19 -18.57
C GLU A 141 4.15 15.82 -18.12
N VAL A 142 4.33 15.33 -16.90
CA VAL A 142 5.62 14.78 -16.44
C VAL A 142 5.99 13.55 -17.26
N LEU A 143 5.07 12.59 -17.43
CA LEU A 143 5.32 11.36 -18.18
C LEU A 143 5.59 11.63 -19.65
N LEU A 144 4.87 12.59 -20.25
CA LEU A 144 5.11 13.01 -21.63
C LEU A 144 6.51 13.58 -21.83
N ARG A 145 7.01 14.41 -20.91
CA ARG A 145 8.37 14.97 -20.98
C ARG A 145 9.47 13.94 -20.70
N TYR A 146 9.14 12.88 -19.98
CA TYR A 146 10.05 11.74 -19.87
C TYR A 146 10.21 10.95 -21.16
N TRP A 147 9.19 10.98 -22.00
CA TRP A 147 9.19 10.27 -23.28
C TRP A 147 9.66 11.14 -24.43
N PHE A 148 9.26 12.43 -24.43
CA PHE A 148 9.50 13.38 -25.52
C PHE A 148 10.29 14.58 -24.99
N ASP A 149 11.60 14.58 -25.22
CA ASP A 149 12.49 15.66 -24.77
C ASP A 149 12.15 17.01 -25.42
N ASP A 150 11.56 17.00 -26.63
CA ASP A 150 11.12 18.20 -27.36
C ASP A 150 10.02 18.97 -26.61
N LEU A 151 9.31 18.33 -25.68
CA LEU A 151 8.33 18.98 -24.82
C LEU A 151 8.96 19.76 -23.66
N ILE A 152 10.25 19.59 -23.42
CA ILE A 152 10.98 20.27 -22.34
C ILE A 152 11.36 21.67 -22.81
N THR A 153 10.64 22.66 -22.32
CA THR A 153 10.94 24.07 -22.68
C THR A 153 12.27 24.54 -22.04
N PRO A 154 12.93 25.57 -22.61
CA PRO A 154 14.15 26.13 -22.02
C PRO A 154 13.98 26.61 -20.58
N ASN A 155 12.78 27.03 -20.21
CA ASN A 155 12.42 27.54 -18.88
C ASN A 155 11.76 26.49 -17.97
N ASP A 156 11.78 25.21 -18.37
CA ASP A 156 11.23 24.13 -17.55
C ASP A 156 12.06 23.97 -16.27
N ARG A 157 11.46 24.32 -15.14
CA ARG A 157 12.16 24.31 -13.84
C ARG A 157 12.30 22.92 -13.25
N ILE A 158 11.54 21.95 -13.73
CA ILE A 158 11.53 20.57 -13.25
C ILE A 158 12.62 19.79 -13.99
N PHE A 159 12.48 19.66 -15.31
CA PHE A 159 13.37 18.81 -16.11
C PHE A 159 14.77 19.40 -16.33
N ARG A 160 14.92 20.72 -16.21
CA ARG A 160 16.26 21.37 -16.26
C ARG A 160 17.05 21.25 -14.95
N LYS A 161 16.47 20.58 -13.93
CA LYS A 161 17.13 20.33 -12.65
C LYS A 161 17.08 18.83 -12.34
N PRO A 162 18.12 18.05 -12.61
CA PRO A 162 18.15 16.60 -12.42
C PRO A 162 17.75 16.15 -11.02
N TRP A 163 18.12 16.91 -9.98
CA TRP A 163 17.74 16.62 -8.60
C TRP A 163 16.23 16.78 -8.37
N MET A 164 15.59 17.80 -9.00
CA MET A 164 14.15 18.06 -8.80
C MET A 164 13.28 16.97 -9.43
N ILE A 165 13.61 16.54 -10.65
CA ILE A 165 12.85 15.46 -11.29
C ILE A 165 13.07 14.13 -10.59
N ASN A 166 14.24 13.89 -10.00
CA ASN A 166 14.48 12.72 -9.17
C ASN A 166 13.63 12.74 -7.90
N ASP A 167 13.54 13.89 -7.20
CA ASP A 167 12.69 14.04 -6.01
C ASP A 167 11.21 13.82 -6.36
N ILE A 168 10.72 14.43 -7.45
CA ILE A 168 9.35 14.22 -7.94
C ILE A 168 9.11 12.74 -8.27
N SER A 169 10.07 12.06 -8.91
CA SER A 169 9.97 10.64 -9.22
C SER A 169 9.85 9.77 -7.96
N GLN A 170 10.44 10.19 -6.85
CA GLN A 170 10.28 9.52 -5.57
C GLN A 170 8.92 9.84 -4.93
N ASP A 171 8.46 11.10 -5.02
CA ASP A 171 7.19 11.54 -4.46
C ASP A 171 6.00 10.85 -5.13
N LEU A 172 6.06 10.60 -6.44
CA LEU A 172 5.02 9.87 -7.19
C LEU A 172 4.88 8.39 -6.78
N LEU A 173 5.80 7.86 -5.98
CA LEU A 173 5.77 6.47 -5.50
C LEU A 173 5.48 6.33 -3.99
N LEU A 174 5.04 7.39 -3.34
CA LEU A 174 4.59 7.32 -1.94
C LEU A 174 3.15 6.84 -1.86
N LEU A 175 2.84 5.96 -0.92
CA LEU A 175 1.50 5.42 -0.72
C LEU A 175 0.45 6.51 -0.42
N GLU A 176 0.85 7.54 0.30
CA GLU A 176 -0.02 8.67 0.67
C GLU A 176 -0.06 9.78 -0.40
N ASN A 177 0.63 9.61 -1.51
CA ASN A 177 0.79 10.62 -2.56
C ASN A 177 0.36 10.06 -3.92
N GLN A 178 -0.84 9.50 -3.98
CA GLN A 178 -1.38 8.78 -5.11
C GLN A 178 -2.72 9.34 -5.58
N LEU A 179 -2.98 9.19 -6.87
CA LEU A 179 -4.31 9.24 -7.48
C LEU A 179 -4.73 7.84 -7.94
N PRO A 180 -6.04 7.57 -8.04
CA PRO A 180 -6.54 6.38 -8.72
C PRO A 180 -6.03 6.35 -10.16
N PHE A 181 -5.44 5.22 -10.57
CA PHE A 181 -4.83 5.10 -11.90
C PHE A 181 -5.81 5.35 -13.03
N PHE A 182 -7.05 4.88 -12.87
CA PHE A 182 -8.09 5.03 -13.88
C PHE A 182 -8.37 6.50 -14.22
N VAL A 183 -8.35 7.40 -13.22
CA VAL A 183 -8.61 8.83 -13.45
C VAL A 183 -7.58 9.43 -14.41
N ILE A 184 -6.31 9.11 -14.20
CA ILE A 184 -5.22 9.66 -15.01
C ILE A 184 -5.25 9.02 -16.40
N GLN A 185 -5.52 7.71 -16.47
CA GLN A 185 -5.63 6.98 -17.72
C GLN A 185 -6.81 7.47 -18.55
N ASP A 186 -8.03 7.51 -17.96
CA ASP A 186 -9.24 7.94 -18.67
C ASP A 186 -9.13 9.40 -19.11
N LEU A 187 -8.54 10.27 -18.25
CA LEU A 187 -8.27 11.66 -18.60
C LEU A 187 -7.30 11.76 -19.79
N PHE A 188 -6.24 10.97 -19.80
CA PHE A 188 -5.30 10.92 -20.91
C PHE A 188 -5.96 10.43 -22.19
N GLU A 189 -6.74 9.36 -22.14
CA GLU A 189 -7.42 8.77 -23.30
C GLU A 189 -8.46 9.71 -23.88
N MET A 190 -9.28 10.37 -23.04
CA MET A 190 -10.32 11.27 -23.52
C MET A 190 -9.78 12.55 -24.16
N THR A 191 -8.59 13.01 -23.78
CA THR A 191 -7.99 14.23 -24.35
C THR A 191 -7.42 14.03 -25.73
N ASN A 192 -7.32 12.78 -26.20
CA ASN A 192 -6.90 12.44 -27.55
C ASN A 192 -5.55 13.08 -27.96
N ILE A 193 -4.61 13.13 -26.99
CA ILE A 193 -3.28 13.69 -27.22
C ILE A 193 -2.59 12.85 -28.30
N ASN A 194 -2.35 13.46 -29.46
CA ASN A 194 -1.68 12.81 -30.56
C ASN A 194 -0.20 12.58 -30.23
N LEU A 195 0.13 11.31 -29.94
CA LEU A 195 1.50 10.88 -29.73
C LEU A 195 1.95 10.04 -30.91
N VAL A 196 2.93 10.55 -31.66
CA VAL A 196 3.61 9.76 -32.69
C VAL A 196 4.73 9.01 -32.00
N PHE A 197 4.47 7.78 -31.57
CA PHE A 197 5.47 6.94 -30.89
C PHE A 197 6.50 6.36 -31.87
N ASN A 198 6.10 5.94 -33.06
CA ASN A 198 6.87 5.58 -34.25
C ASN A 198 5.88 5.34 -35.38
N GLU A 199 6.27 5.59 -36.62
CA GLU A 199 5.40 5.52 -37.80
C GLU A 199 4.68 4.17 -38.00
N ASN A 200 5.07 3.11 -37.27
CA ASN A 200 4.58 1.73 -37.47
C ASN A 200 4.02 1.04 -36.22
N GLU A 201 3.92 1.69 -35.07
CA GLU A 201 3.41 1.06 -33.85
C GLU A 201 2.16 1.74 -33.30
N THR A 202 1.01 1.11 -33.48
CA THR A 202 -0.20 1.44 -32.72
C THR A 202 -0.05 0.83 -31.32
N LEU A 203 0.27 1.65 -30.32
CA LEU A 203 0.37 1.17 -28.95
C LEU A 203 -1.03 0.93 -28.38
N SER A 204 -1.32 -0.31 -28.03
CA SER A 204 -2.41 -0.61 -27.09
C SER A 204 -2.02 -0.07 -25.73
N TYR A 205 -2.88 0.73 -25.08
CA TYR A 205 -2.65 1.31 -23.76
C TYR A 205 -1.44 2.29 -23.67
N PRO A 206 -1.46 3.39 -24.41
CA PRO A 206 -0.33 4.31 -24.48
C PRO A 206 0.05 4.91 -23.11
N PHE A 207 -0.91 5.12 -22.20
CA PHE A 207 -0.64 5.67 -20.87
C PHE A 207 0.19 4.72 -20.00
N ILE A 208 -0.11 3.42 -20.01
CA ILE A 208 0.75 2.42 -19.34
C ILE A 208 2.13 2.38 -19.93
N CYS A 209 2.26 2.50 -21.28
CA CYS A 209 3.56 2.54 -21.93
C CYS A 209 4.40 3.74 -21.46
N LEU A 210 3.80 4.92 -21.32
CA LEU A 210 4.46 6.12 -20.76
C LEU A 210 4.93 5.85 -19.31
N THR A 211 4.07 5.26 -18.49
CA THR A 211 4.39 4.97 -17.09
C THR A 211 5.53 3.95 -16.96
N LEU A 212 5.51 2.88 -17.76
CA LEU A 212 6.57 1.87 -17.77
C LEU A 212 7.90 2.44 -18.29
N HIS A 213 7.86 3.31 -19.29
CA HIS A 213 9.04 4.02 -19.77
C HIS A 213 9.65 4.89 -18.66
N TRP A 214 8.79 5.62 -17.92
CA TRP A 214 9.24 6.38 -16.77
C TRP A 214 9.87 5.46 -15.68
N PHE A 215 9.28 4.30 -15.38
CA PHE A 215 9.88 3.36 -14.42
C PHE A 215 11.27 2.87 -14.85
N LEU A 216 11.46 2.61 -16.15
CA LEU A 216 12.77 2.22 -16.70
C LEU A 216 13.79 3.35 -16.56
N ASN A 217 13.45 4.55 -17.03
CA ASN A 217 14.37 5.70 -17.05
C ASN A 217 14.71 6.21 -15.66
N SER A 218 13.80 6.05 -14.70
CA SER A 218 14.05 6.37 -13.28
C SER A 218 14.67 5.21 -12.48
N ASN A 219 15.12 4.14 -13.15
CA ASN A 219 15.73 2.95 -12.54
C ASN A 219 14.84 2.25 -11.48
N LYS A 220 13.52 2.31 -11.63
CA LYS A 220 12.58 1.63 -10.73
C LYS A 220 12.38 0.16 -11.11
N ILE A 221 12.47 -0.14 -12.42
CA ILE A 221 12.49 -1.50 -12.98
C ILE A 221 13.71 -1.66 -13.89
N GLN A 222 14.17 -2.89 -14.08
CA GLN A 222 15.33 -3.20 -14.92
C GLN A 222 14.95 -3.54 -16.36
N GLU A 223 13.77 -4.09 -16.56
CA GLU A 223 13.23 -4.47 -17.86
C GLU A 223 11.78 -4.03 -17.99
N ARG A 224 11.37 -3.71 -19.21
CA ARG A 224 9.96 -3.45 -19.51
C ARG A 224 9.16 -4.73 -19.34
N PRO A 225 8.14 -4.77 -18.48
CA PRO A 225 7.24 -5.92 -18.38
C PRO A 225 6.52 -6.15 -19.72
N VAL A 226 6.15 -7.40 -20.01
CA VAL A 226 5.31 -7.71 -21.16
C VAL A 226 3.94 -7.10 -20.93
N LEU A 227 3.50 -6.20 -21.82
CA LEU A 227 2.23 -5.46 -21.67
C LEU A 227 1.01 -6.38 -21.55
N GLN A 228 1.01 -7.49 -22.31
CA GLN A 228 -0.07 -8.48 -22.27
C GLN A 228 -0.27 -9.11 -20.89
N ASP A 229 0.73 -9.01 -20.06
CA ASP A 229 0.68 -9.52 -18.71
C ASP A 229 0.15 -8.47 -17.70
N ILE A 230 0.00 -7.21 -18.06
CA ILE A 230 -0.59 -6.16 -17.21
C ILE A 230 -2.02 -5.95 -17.65
N ASN A 231 -2.97 -6.23 -16.75
CA ASN A 231 -4.35 -5.82 -16.98
C ASN A 231 -4.51 -4.35 -16.53
N PRO A 232 -4.68 -3.39 -17.46
CA PRO A 232 -4.79 -1.97 -17.10
C PRO A 232 -5.94 -1.68 -16.15
N LEU A 233 -7.04 -2.42 -16.26
CA LEU A 233 -8.24 -2.24 -15.44
C LEU A 233 -8.05 -2.68 -13.97
N GLU A 234 -7.02 -3.46 -13.70
CA GLU A 234 -6.70 -3.93 -12.35
C GLU A 234 -5.69 -3.04 -11.63
N VAL A 235 -5.00 -2.15 -12.37
CA VAL A 235 -4.01 -1.23 -11.79
C VAL A 235 -4.72 -0.20 -10.91
N LYS A 236 -4.33 -0.13 -9.64
CA LYS A 236 -4.95 0.76 -8.66
C LYS A 236 -4.33 2.17 -8.65
N HIS A 237 -3.01 2.27 -8.62
CA HIS A 237 -2.22 3.50 -8.62
C HIS A 237 -0.76 3.22 -9.00
N PHE A 238 0.10 4.24 -9.14
CA PHE A 238 1.49 4.06 -9.58
C PHE A 238 2.31 3.09 -8.73
N LEU A 239 2.18 3.18 -7.41
CA LEU A 239 2.90 2.27 -6.51
C LEU A 239 2.45 0.81 -6.67
N ASP A 240 1.15 0.58 -6.93
CA ASP A 240 0.60 -0.76 -7.22
C ASP A 240 1.13 -1.30 -8.56
N LEU A 241 1.14 -0.48 -9.60
CA LEU A 241 1.69 -0.85 -10.90
C LEU A 241 3.18 -1.22 -10.76
N LEU A 242 3.97 -0.39 -10.07
CA LEU A 242 5.39 -0.69 -9.84
C LEU A 242 5.57 -2.00 -9.07
N ARG A 243 4.80 -2.21 -7.98
CA ARG A 243 4.82 -3.47 -7.25
C ARG A 243 4.49 -4.65 -8.16
N SER A 244 3.49 -4.52 -9.01
CA SER A 244 3.08 -5.55 -9.96
C SER A 244 4.16 -5.87 -11.00
N CYS A 245 4.98 -4.88 -11.38
CA CYS A 245 6.16 -5.10 -12.23
C CYS A 245 7.29 -5.86 -11.52
N LEU A 246 7.39 -5.72 -10.20
CA LEU A 246 8.44 -6.38 -9.40
C LEU A 246 8.06 -7.81 -9.01
N VAL A 247 6.77 -8.10 -8.81
CA VAL A 247 6.29 -9.39 -8.29
C VAL A 247 6.20 -10.44 -9.40
N PRO A 248 6.64 -11.69 -9.16
CA PRO A 248 6.55 -12.75 -10.15
C PRO A 248 5.09 -13.12 -10.41
N ARG A 249 4.74 -13.27 -11.68
CA ARG A 249 3.37 -13.58 -12.15
C ARG A 249 2.98 -15.04 -12.07
N LYS A 250 3.94 -15.93 -12.18
CA LYS A 250 3.70 -17.35 -11.92
C LYS A 250 3.48 -17.49 -10.43
N SER A 251 2.28 -17.95 -10.07
CA SER A 251 1.94 -18.29 -8.70
C SER A 251 3.04 -19.14 -8.09
N LEU A 252 3.94 -18.51 -7.34
CA LEU A 252 4.82 -19.25 -6.46
C LEU A 252 3.89 -19.99 -5.50
N ARG A 253 3.95 -21.31 -5.51
CA ARG A 253 3.17 -22.10 -4.56
C ARG A 253 3.55 -21.62 -3.18
N HIS A 254 2.63 -20.91 -2.53
CA HIS A 254 2.77 -20.57 -1.13
C HIS A 254 2.77 -21.87 -0.33
N THR A 255 3.93 -22.44 -0.15
CA THR A 255 4.11 -23.41 0.91
C THR A 255 4.00 -22.62 2.22
N LYS A 256 3.04 -22.98 3.06
CA LYS A 256 2.93 -22.45 4.43
C LYS A 256 4.10 -23.00 5.27
N GLY A 257 5.34 -22.69 4.88
CA GLY A 257 6.53 -22.95 5.66
C GLY A 257 6.53 -22.05 6.90
N LYS A 258 7.03 -22.55 8.01
CA LYS A 258 7.43 -21.69 9.12
C LYS A 258 8.64 -20.91 8.65
N PHE A 259 8.66 -19.60 8.92
CA PHE A 259 9.84 -18.79 8.69
C PHE A 259 10.89 -19.21 9.74
N GLU A 260 11.91 -19.93 9.30
CA GLU A 260 13.02 -20.30 10.15
C GLU A 260 14.14 -19.27 10.00
N PHE A 261 15.02 -19.20 11.00
CA PHE A 261 16.18 -18.31 11.00
C PHE A 261 17.04 -18.57 9.76
N ILE A 262 17.34 -17.52 8.98
CA ILE A 262 18.24 -17.57 7.83
C ILE A 262 19.59 -17.07 8.32
N PRO A 263 20.69 -17.85 8.16
CA PRO A 263 22.03 -17.37 8.49
C PRO A 263 22.46 -16.18 7.62
N SER A 264 23.38 -15.34 8.14
CA SER A 264 23.96 -14.25 7.40
C SER A 264 24.81 -14.72 6.21
N ALA A 265 25.14 -13.80 5.29
CA ALA A 265 25.99 -14.15 4.14
C ALA A 265 27.36 -14.65 4.61
N THR A 266 27.93 -14.11 5.67
CA THR A 266 29.21 -14.54 6.24
C THR A 266 29.08 -15.97 6.79
N GLU A 267 28.08 -16.25 7.63
CA GLU A 267 27.85 -17.58 8.18
C GLU A 267 27.61 -18.64 7.10
N LEU A 268 26.82 -18.31 6.06
CA LEU A 268 26.61 -19.19 4.91
C LEU A 268 27.90 -19.45 4.14
N HIS A 269 28.73 -18.41 3.95
CA HIS A 269 30.02 -18.54 3.27
C HIS A 269 30.98 -19.45 4.06
N GLU A 270 31.07 -19.28 5.36
CA GLU A 270 31.86 -20.13 6.26
C GLU A 270 31.39 -21.58 6.25
N ALA A 271 30.10 -21.81 6.08
CA ALA A 271 29.49 -23.14 5.87
C ALA A 271 29.72 -23.71 4.46
N GLY A 272 30.45 -23.01 3.57
CA GLY A 272 30.79 -23.47 2.23
C GLY A 272 29.81 -23.10 1.12
N VAL A 273 28.82 -22.23 1.42
CA VAL A 273 27.88 -21.71 0.40
C VAL A 273 28.60 -20.68 -0.48
N LYS A 274 28.40 -20.80 -1.79
CA LYS A 274 28.91 -19.85 -2.80
C LYS A 274 27.76 -18.98 -3.27
N PHE A 275 27.98 -17.67 -3.28
CA PHE A 275 27.04 -16.70 -3.84
C PHE A 275 27.30 -16.49 -5.32
N LYS A 276 26.23 -16.47 -6.12
CA LYS A 276 26.28 -16.18 -7.55
C LYS A 276 25.12 -15.26 -7.94
N VAL A 277 25.41 -14.30 -8.82
CA VAL A 277 24.35 -13.49 -9.42
C VAL A 277 23.50 -14.35 -10.34
N SER A 278 22.18 -14.30 -10.15
CA SER A 278 21.22 -14.97 -11.05
C SER A 278 21.13 -14.22 -12.37
N SER A 279 20.93 -14.94 -13.47
CA SER A 279 20.59 -14.35 -14.77
C SER A 279 19.17 -13.80 -14.81
N SER A 280 18.32 -14.21 -13.87
CA SER A 280 16.97 -13.70 -13.74
C SER A 280 16.97 -12.26 -13.24
N LYS A 281 16.09 -11.43 -13.80
CA LYS A 281 15.87 -10.05 -13.36
C LYS A 281 14.72 -9.91 -12.36
N SER A 282 13.96 -10.98 -12.14
CA SER A 282 12.96 -11.02 -11.06
C SER A 282 13.64 -11.13 -9.71
N LEU A 283 13.46 -10.14 -8.84
CA LEU A 283 14.02 -10.09 -7.49
C LEU A 283 13.70 -11.34 -6.63
N PHE A 284 12.65 -12.06 -6.98
CA PHE A 284 12.15 -13.21 -6.21
C PHE A 284 12.68 -14.55 -6.73
N ASP A 285 13.46 -14.57 -7.81
CA ASP A 285 14.01 -15.79 -8.39
C ASP A 285 15.33 -16.19 -7.68
N ILE A 286 15.23 -16.37 -6.36
CA ILE A 286 16.32 -16.86 -5.51
C ILE A 286 16.32 -18.37 -5.57
N LYS A 287 17.47 -18.98 -5.92
CA LYS A 287 17.63 -20.43 -6.09
C LYS A 287 18.81 -20.94 -5.28
N PHE A 288 18.58 -22.04 -4.58
CA PHE A 288 19.63 -22.78 -3.91
C PHE A 288 19.80 -24.16 -4.54
N SER A 289 20.98 -24.45 -5.07
CA SER A 289 21.28 -25.72 -5.72
C SER A 289 22.68 -26.19 -5.33
N GLY A 290 22.76 -27.39 -4.76
CA GLY A 290 24.02 -27.89 -4.21
C GLY A 290 24.51 -27.00 -3.08
N ASN A 291 25.66 -26.34 -3.28
CA ASN A 291 26.21 -25.35 -2.36
C ASN A 291 26.23 -23.91 -2.95
N VAL A 292 25.42 -23.65 -3.98
CA VAL A 292 25.36 -22.34 -4.65
C VAL A 292 24.01 -21.68 -4.36
N LEU A 293 24.04 -20.47 -3.85
CA LEU A 293 22.88 -19.59 -3.68
C LEU A 293 22.92 -18.53 -4.80
N GLU A 294 22.02 -18.69 -5.77
CA GLU A 294 21.83 -17.73 -6.86
C GLU A 294 20.81 -16.68 -6.45
N ILE A 295 21.19 -15.42 -6.50
CA ILE A 295 20.35 -14.27 -6.11
C ILE A 295 20.38 -13.26 -7.26
N PRO A 296 19.23 -12.70 -7.69
CA PRO A 296 19.16 -11.61 -8.65
C PRO A 296 19.91 -10.38 -8.14
N GLN A 297 20.58 -9.66 -9.03
CA GLN A 297 21.30 -8.45 -8.67
C GLN A 297 20.35 -7.37 -8.16
N LYS A 298 20.71 -6.72 -7.05
CA LYS A 298 19.98 -5.58 -6.49
C LYS A 298 20.90 -4.37 -6.35
N LYS A 299 20.49 -3.26 -6.98
CA LYS A 299 21.08 -1.93 -6.72
C LYS A 299 20.48 -1.36 -5.44
N ILE A 300 21.37 -0.87 -4.56
CA ILE A 300 20.99 -0.21 -3.30
C ILE A 300 21.54 1.22 -3.35
N ASN A 301 20.65 2.20 -3.25
CA ASN A 301 20.93 3.62 -3.25
C ASN A 301 20.06 4.34 -2.21
N ASP A 302 20.24 5.66 -2.06
CA ASP A 302 19.53 6.49 -1.08
C ASP A 302 17.99 6.41 -1.19
N SER A 303 17.44 6.19 -2.39
CA SER A 303 15.99 6.08 -2.58
C SER A 303 15.43 4.70 -2.26
N THR A 304 16.30 3.69 -2.05
CA THR A 304 15.89 2.28 -1.88
C THR A 304 15.05 2.08 -0.62
N GLU A 305 15.47 2.65 0.51
CA GLU A 305 14.74 2.56 1.77
C GLU A 305 13.32 3.12 1.64
N ARG A 306 13.23 4.35 1.10
CA ARG A 306 11.96 5.07 0.94
C ARG A 306 10.99 4.28 0.05
N LEU A 307 11.46 3.75 -1.07
CA LEU A 307 10.66 2.95 -1.97
C LEU A 307 10.16 1.66 -1.32
N LEU A 308 11.07 0.89 -0.70
CA LEU A 308 10.70 -0.37 -0.05
C LEU A 308 9.70 -0.16 1.09
N ARG A 309 9.87 0.89 1.90
CA ARG A 309 8.92 1.24 2.98
C ARG A 309 7.52 1.50 2.46
N ASN A 310 7.37 2.20 1.35
CA ASN A 310 6.06 2.50 0.77
C ASN A 310 5.41 1.26 0.16
N ILE A 311 6.17 0.41 -0.56
CA ILE A 311 5.64 -0.86 -1.08
C ILE A 311 5.23 -1.79 0.09
N ILE A 312 6.05 -1.88 1.14
CA ILE A 312 5.75 -2.69 2.32
C ILE A 312 4.49 -2.16 3.03
N ALA A 313 4.37 -0.84 3.20
CA ALA A 313 3.18 -0.24 3.80
C ALA A 313 1.92 -0.58 2.97
N TYR A 314 1.99 -0.47 1.65
CA TYR A 314 0.92 -0.87 0.76
C TYR A 314 0.57 -2.37 0.88
N GLU A 315 1.58 -3.25 0.87
CA GLU A 315 1.36 -4.70 1.06
C GLU A 315 0.71 -5.03 2.40
N GLN A 316 1.07 -4.30 3.47
CA GLN A 316 0.49 -4.50 4.80
C GLN A 316 -0.95 -4.02 4.90
N CYS A 317 -1.33 -2.96 4.17
CA CYS A 317 -2.67 -2.40 4.20
C CYS A 317 -3.63 -3.10 3.22
N HIS A 318 -3.14 -3.49 2.04
CA HIS A 318 -4.00 -3.90 0.92
C HIS A 318 -3.81 -5.35 0.47
N CYS A 319 -2.56 -5.84 0.39
CA CYS A 319 -2.27 -7.08 -0.31
C CYS A 319 -2.43 -8.34 0.56
N LYS A 320 -3.05 -9.38 0.00
CA LYS A 320 -3.13 -10.70 0.66
C LYS A 320 -1.76 -11.38 0.73
N VAL A 321 -0.96 -11.22 -0.33
CA VAL A 321 0.39 -11.79 -0.47
C VAL A 321 1.41 -10.68 -0.45
N LYS A 322 2.46 -10.82 0.37
CA LYS A 322 3.41 -9.77 0.72
C LYS A 322 4.81 -10.09 0.21
N PHE A 323 4.94 -10.26 -1.08
CA PHE A 323 6.19 -10.68 -1.72
C PHE A 323 7.39 -9.76 -1.44
N VAL A 324 7.19 -8.44 -1.57
CA VAL A 324 8.28 -7.48 -1.33
C VAL A 324 8.66 -7.43 0.13
N THR A 325 7.67 -7.57 1.02
CA THR A 325 7.89 -7.70 2.47
C THR A 325 8.76 -8.91 2.79
N ASP A 326 8.40 -10.10 2.25
CA ASP A 326 9.13 -11.34 2.50
C ASP A 326 10.55 -11.28 1.93
N TYR A 327 10.71 -10.74 0.72
CA TYR A 327 12.02 -10.52 0.10
C TYR A 327 12.91 -9.60 0.96
N THR A 328 12.34 -8.49 1.46
CA THR A 328 13.09 -7.55 2.29
C THR A 328 13.54 -8.20 3.60
N VAL A 329 12.72 -9.07 4.17
CA VAL A 329 13.11 -9.86 5.36
C VAL A 329 14.30 -10.79 5.05
N ILE A 330 14.27 -11.48 3.90
CA ILE A 330 15.41 -12.31 3.47
C ILE A 330 16.68 -11.47 3.34
N LEU A 331 16.59 -10.30 2.71
CA LEU A 331 17.74 -9.39 2.59
C LEU A 331 18.33 -8.99 3.94
N VAL A 332 17.48 -8.70 4.93
CA VAL A 332 17.93 -8.32 6.28
C VAL A 332 18.69 -9.44 6.97
N TYR A 333 18.22 -10.69 6.82
CA TYR A 333 18.95 -11.82 7.39
C TYR A 333 20.30 -12.05 6.70
N LEU A 334 20.37 -11.86 5.39
CA LEU A 334 21.61 -12.01 4.63
C LEU A 334 22.61 -10.87 4.87
N ILE A 335 22.12 -9.65 5.15
CA ILE A 335 22.93 -8.42 5.21
C ILE A 335 22.87 -7.83 6.62
N ASN A 336 23.64 -8.36 7.55
CA ASN A 336 23.70 -7.89 8.94
C ASN A 336 24.90 -6.97 9.21
N THR A 337 26.01 -7.20 8.50
CA THR A 337 27.30 -6.51 8.72
C THR A 337 27.92 -6.05 7.41
N SER A 338 28.89 -5.15 7.48
CA SER A 338 29.67 -4.74 6.29
C SER A 338 30.40 -5.90 5.61
N LYS A 339 30.80 -6.93 6.37
CA LYS A 339 31.42 -8.14 5.80
C LYS A 339 30.45 -8.91 4.91
N ASP A 340 29.16 -9.01 5.32
CA ASP A 340 28.12 -9.62 4.49
C ASP A 340 27.94 -8.85 3.19
N VAL A 341 27.95 -7.51 3.27
CA VAL A 341 27.87 -6.64 2.09
C VAL A 341 29.06 -6.87 1.16
N GLU A 342 30.27 -6.90 1.67
CA GLU A 342 31.50 -7.13 0.89
C GLU A 342 31.43 -8.45 0.12
N LEU A 343 30.97 -9.53 0.77
CA LEU A 343 30.78 -10.83 0.13
C LEU A 343 29.76 -10.76 -1.02
N LEU A 344 28.63 -10.11 -0.80
CA LEU A 344 27.55 -10.02 -1.79
C LEU A 344 27.92 -9.05 -2.93
N VAL A 345 28.66 -7.98 -2.65
CA VAL A 345 29.20 -7.06 -3.69
C VAL A 345 30.25 -7.78 -4.53
N LYS A 346 31.19 -8.53 -3.91
CA LYS A 346 32.16 -9.35 -4.61
C LYS A 346 31.52 -10.39 -5.51
N ALA A 347 30.42 -10.98 -5.07
CA ALA A 347 29.59 -11.91 -5.85
C ALA A 347 28.68 -11.21 -6.89
N LYS A 348 28.70 -9.86 -6.98
CA LYS A 348 27.84 -9.04 -7.85
C LYS A 348 26.34 -9.17 -7.58
N VAL A 349 25.97 -9.71 -6.43
CA VAL A 349 24.56 -9.82 -5.97
C VAL A 349 24.04 -8.47 -5.51
N VAL A 350 24.88 -7.69 -4.80
CA VAL A 350 24.60 -6.31 -4.40
C VAL A 350 25.45 -5.36 -5.20
N GLU A 351 24.83 -4.34 -5.78
CA GLU A 351 25.51 -3.19 -6.37
C GLU A 351 25.29 -2.00 -5.41
N ASN A 352 26.32 -1.66 -4.63
CA ASN A 352 26.23 -0.61 -3.65
C ASN A 352 26.50 0.77 -4.27
N TRP A 353 25.50 1.66 -4.25
CA TRP A 353 25.55 3.04 -4.70
C TRP A 353 25.49 4.05 -3.54
N LEU A 354 25.61 3.55 -2.30
CA LEU A 354 25.78 4.37 -1.11
C LEU A 354 27.27 4.69 -0.91
N SER A 355 27.56 5.67 -0.10
CA SER A 355 28.93 6.11 0.17
C SER A 355 29.76 5.09 0.93
N ASP A 356 29.12 4.24 1.76
CA ASP A 356 29.77 3.24 2.61
C ASP A 356 29.01 1.91 2.60
N ASN A 357 29.75 0.79 2.71
CA ASN A 357 29.19 -0.53 2.89
C ASN A 357 28.48 -0.69 4.26
N ASN A 358 28.83 0.12 5.24
CA ASN A 358 28.16 0.13 6.54
C ASN A 358 26.74 0.67 6.48
N ASP A 359 26.38 1.44 5.44
CA ASP A 359 25.05 2.01 5.27
C ASP A 359 24.05 1.00 4.69
N VAL A 360 24.51 0.01 3.92
CA VAL A 360 23.66 -1.00 3.27
C VAL A 360 22.85 -1.84 4.27
N PRO A 361 23.42 -2.37 5.38
CA PRO A 361 22.65 -3.06 6.41
C PRO A 361 21.60 -2.17 7.05
N GLN A 362 21.91 -0.87 7.22
CA GLN A 362 20.98 0.09 7.80
C GLN A 362 19.76 0.29 6.89
N VAL A 363 19.97 0.48 5.58
CA VAL A 363 18.89 0.63 4.57
C VAL A 363 18.02 -0.63 4.54
N ALA A 364 18.61 -1.82 4.51
CA ALA A 364 17.87 -3.08 4.53
C ALA A 364 17.07 -3.26 5.82
N THR A 365 17.70 -3.05 6.99
CA THR A 365 17.08 -3.15 8.31
C THR A 365 16.00 -2.09 8.49
N ALA A 366 16.27 -0.84 8.11
CA ALA A 366 15.32 0.26 8.24
C ALA A 366 14.03 -0.03 7.46
N ALA A 367 14.13 -0.53 6.23
CA ALA A 367 12.97 -0.90 5.42
C ALA A 367 12.15 -2.05 6.04
N SER A 368 12.82 -3.00 6.69
CA SER A 368 12.21 -4.24 7.20
C SER A 368 11.85 -4.25 8.69
N THR A 369 12.46 -3.37 9.50
CA THR A 369 12.32 -3.36 10.99
C THR A 369 10.88 -3.55 11.44
N GLN A 370 9.97 -3.11 10.63
CA GLN A 370 8.57 -3.12 10.81
C GLN A 370 7.90 -4.45 10.45
N SER A 371 8.28 -5.03 9.31
CA SER A 371 7.77 -6.33 8.86
C SER A 371 8.26 -7.43 9.78
N TYR A 372 9.52 -7.37 10.20
CA TYR A 372 10.12 -8.30 11.15
C TYR A 372 9.40 -8.25 12.52
N LYS A 373 9.17 -7.07 13.09
CA LYS A 373 8.43 -6.92 14.35
C LYS A 373 7.00 -7.45 14.24
N THR A 374 6.32 -7.20 13.12
CA THR A 374 4.94 -7.65 12.88
C THR A 374 4.88 -9.17 12.69
N LEU A 375 5.82 -9.76 11.94
CA LEU A 375 5.91 -11.21 11.76
C LEU A 375 6.20 -11.90 13.11
N LYS A 376 7.14 -11.41 13.89
CA LYS A 376 7.47 -11.94 15.21
C LYS A 376 6.30 -11.83 16.20
N GLN A 377 5.53 -10.75 16.17
CA GLN A 377 4.32 -10.61 16.98
C GLN A 377 3.19 -11.54 16.53
N GLN A 378 3.02 -11.75 15.23
CA GLN A 378 2.03 -12.70 14.70
C GLN A 378 2.40 -14.14 15.05
N GLU A 379 3.68 -14.48 15.02
CA GLU A 379 4.19 -15.80 15.39
C GLU A 379 4.03 -16.07 16.88
N ASN A 380 4.39 -15.12 17.74
CA ASN A 380 4.16 -15.21 19.18
C ASN A 380 2.66 -15.33 19.53
N SER A 381 1.79 -14.60 18.80
CA SER A 381 0.35 -14.68 18.98
C SER A 381 -0.22 -16.03 18.51
N ARG A 382 0.33 -16.63 17.46
CA ARG A 382 -0.03 -17.99 17.00
C ARG A 382 0.45 -19.06 17.96
N GLN A 383 1.67 -18.96 18.46
CA GLN A 383 2.22 -19.90 19.46
C GLN A 383 1.41 -19.84 20.75
N GLY A 384 1.04 -18.66 21.23
CA GLY A 384 0.15 -18.49 22.39
C GLY A 384 -1.25 -19.08 22.20
N ARG A 385 -1.81 -19.03 20.97
CA ARG A 385 -3.11 -19.69 20.67
C ARG A 385 -3.00 -21.22 20.58
N LEU A 386 -1.89 -21.73 20.05
CA LEU A 386 -1.63 -23.17 19.98
C LEU A 386 -1.39 -23.76 21.38
N SER A 387 -0.61 -23.09 22.23
CA SER A 387 -0.38 -23.48 23.61
C SER A 387 -1.68 -23.52 24.44
N ARG A 388 -2.55 -22.51 24.27
CA ARG A 388 -3.87 -22.50 24.91
C ARG A 388 -4.81 -23.59 24.39
N LYS A 389 -4.73 -23.95 23.10
CA LYS A 389 -5.51 -25.07 22.55
C LYS A 389 -5.01 -26.41 23.07
N MET A 390 -3.71 -26.60 23.24
CA MET A 390 -3.14 -27.83 23.86
C MET A 390 -3.51 -27.91 25.33
N GLN A 391 -3.43 -26.83 26.10
CA GLN A 391 -3.84 -26.83 27.51
C GLN A 391 -5.33 -27.10 27.73
N ASN A 392 -6.20 -26.69 26.76
CA ASN A 392 -7.63 -26.97 26.86
C ASN A 392 -8.00 -28.38 26.35
N SER A 393 -7.13 -29.07 25.61
CA SER A 393 -7.34 -30.47 25.21
C SER A 393 -6.93 -31.47 26.32
N ASP A 394 -6.13 -31.04 27.27
CA ASP A 394 -5.66 -31.88 28.38
C ASP A 394 -6.54 -31.75 29.65
N GLN A 395 -7.63 -30.96 29.60
CA GLN A 395 -8.61 -30.98 30.69
C GLN A 395 -9.58 -32.16 30.50
N PRO A 396 -9.71 -33.05 31.49
CA PRO A 396 -10.69 -34.14 31.43
C PRO A 396 -12.10 -33.56 31.34
N GLN A 397 -12.86 -34.05 30.38
CA GLN A 397 -14.27 -33.69 30.26
C GLN A 397 -15.00 -34.11 31.53
N PRO A 398 -15.87 -33.26 32.11
CA PRO A 398 -16.69 -33.66 33.24
C PRO A 398 -17.61 -34.79 32.81
N ASP A 399 -17.49 -35.93 33.52
CA ASP A 399 -18.37 -37.10 33.39
C ASP A 399 -19.82 -36.69 33.58
N PHE A 400 -20.57 -36.63 32.52
CA PHE A 400 -22.04 -36.66 32.56
C PHE A 400 -22.48 -38.12 32.82
N LYS A 401 -22.45 -38.55 34.10
CA LYS A 401 -23.19 -39.77 34.52
C LYS A 401 -24.62 -39.40 34.81
N SER A 402 -25.47 -39.92 33.96
CA SER A 402 -26.77 -40.54 34.23
C SER A 402 -27.60 -40.06 35.44
N SER A 403 -28.71 -39.40 35.10
CA SER A 403 -29.96 -39.53 35.87
C SER A 403 -31.10 -39.90 34.93
N GLU A 404 -31.12 -41.19 34.53
CA GLU A 404 -32.35 -41.87 34.18
C GLU A 404 -32.91 -42.52 35.43
N LYS A 405 -34.08 -42.09 35.90
CA LYS A 405 -35.16 -42.95 36.42
C LYS A 405 -36.43 -42.15 36.71
N GLN A 406 -37.49 -42.69 36.17
CA GLN A 406 -38.90 -42.61 36.55
C GLN A 406 -39.73 -41.42 35.98
N GLN A 407 -40.48 -41.70 34.94
CA GLN A 407 -41.91 -41.88 35.12
C GLN A 407 -42.53 -42.48 33.84
N SER A 408 -43.24 -43.58 34.10
CA SER A 408 -43.99 -44.42 33.20
C SER A 408 -45.31 -43.76 32.77
N ASP A 409 -45.81 -44.26 31.63
CA ASP A 409 -47.20 -44.43 31.18
C ASP A 409 -48.05 -43.20 30.86
N GLN A 410 -48.39 -43.06 29.60
CA GLN A 410 -49.70 -43.31 29.05
C GLN A 410 -49.91 -42.75 27.62
N SER A 411 -50.34 -43.65 26.83
CA SER A 411 -51.40 -43.64 25.77
C SER A 411 -50.98 -43.20 24.35
N LYS A 412 -50.86 -44.21 23.55
CA LYS A 412 -51.60 -44.54 22.30
C LYS A 412 -52.33 -43.39 21.62
N THR A 413 -52.04 -43.09 20.37
CA THR A 413 -52.84 -43.44 19.18
C THR A 413 -52.47 -42.63 17.97
N ASN A 414 -52.30 -43.34 16.85
CA ASN A 414 -52.66 -43.04 15.47
C ASN A 414 -52.15 -41.83 14.68
N GLY A 415 -51.62 -42.16 13.53
CA GLY A 415 -51.75 -41.31 12.37
C GLY A 415 -50.62 -41.45 11.34
N SER A 416 -50.71 -42.48 10.52
CA SER A 416 -50.06 -42.61 9.23
C SER A 416 -50.28 -41.37 8.37
N ASN A 417 -49.23 -40.87 7.71
CA ASN A 417 -49.35 -40.53 6.28
C ASN A 417 -47.99 -40.37 5.64
N GLN A 418 -47.75 -41.19 4.67
CA GLN A 418 -46.77 -41.10 3.61
C GLN A 418 -47.05 -39.88 2.75
N ILE A 419 -46.03 -39.25 2.21
CA ILE A 419 -45.96 -38.74 0.82
C ILE A 419 -44.51 -38.41 0.51
N LYS A 420 -43.90 -39.27 -0.26
CA LYS A 420 -43.24 -39.17 -1.58
C LYS A 420 -42.30 -38.00 -1.84
N THR A 421 -41.05 -38.36 -2.05
CA THR A 421 -40.05 -37.70 -2.91
C THR A 421 -40.53 -37.60 -4.37
N PRO A 422 -40.01 -36.64 -5.13
CA PRO A 422 -39.49 -37.00 -6.45
C PRO A 422 -38.07 -36.55 -6.69
N SER A 423 -37.38 -37.43 -7.38
CA SER A 423 -36.05 -37.35 -7.96
C SER A 423 -36.06 -36.62 -9.32
N ALA A 424 -34.95 -35.92 -9.59
CA ALA A 424 -34.12 -35.99 -10.79
C ALA A 424 -34.53 -35.30 -12.11
N LYS A 425 -33.48 -34.73 -12.70
CA LYS A 425 -33.23 -34.45 -14.15
C LYS A 425 -33.87 -33.14 -14.65
N GLU A 426 -33.12 -32.22 -15.20
CA GLU A 426 -31.98 -32.21 -16.17
C GLU A 426 -31.03 -31.06 -15.87
#